data_97d35cda252c73af9aebe357422171cb
#
_entry.id   97d35cda252c73af9aebe357422171cb
#
_cell.length_a   1.000
_cell.length_b   1.000
_cell.length_c   1.000
_cell.angle_alpha   90.00
_cell.angle_beta   90.00
_cell.angle_gamma   90.00
#
_symmetry.space_group_name_H-M   'P 1'
#
loop_
_entity.id
_entity.type
_entity.pdbx_description
1 polymer ?
#
loop_
_entity_poly.entity_id
_entity_poly.type
_entity_poly.pdbx_seq_one_letter_code
_entity_poly.pdbx_strand_id
1 'polypeptide(L)'
;MKDFTTPFDSAREIAQKYDLPAVQVIDETTAEIPGFRITAPLVGGFSTGKSSLINAVIGEKLLSTKITPETSVPTEIIFGKDTAELIKNDGTSHTVPLSEFDKNALSADEYSLVRINTSNEFFAKIPSIKLVDMPGFDSGISVHDRAIDDYLPRSLAYIITVSADEGTLRESILTFLNELKIYDVPIYAVITKSDKTTPEELSATKQHIEDTIKRFLKKEVHVAVTSSRSKCLDVEGFQKILLELQEQSSNIADSYFTARLNAVCAEIEKYLSGRLSQSDLSLEDIRLKKEQLESQLRELEQGFAQRKDKLAQQIRDCAAAVRDKVSSDLHMASDSLESTLLSGGDVSGRVNSIVRTSIAEITRTKLEPIIQKYIKDVSCMINSAVSSGELIDPETVAMERKAADDIAGTIAPVGTAIATGIANAAIPLIPGIATLGIPVVGIAVALGTLVGTLITLGVKKGMREKQERERKQVARQKISELIPRVADEASANAEQQMLSYIGTINEKLDSEMQRQAENCRKALSDAEKELADGIQEKKRITEMLTADLNEIRRISNGN
;
A
#
# COMPACT_ATOMS: atom_id res chain seq x y z
N MET A 1 -15.58 9.70 17.93
CA MET A 1 -15.17 8.27 17.88
C MET A 1 -16.00 7.51 18.91
N LYS A 2 -16.61 6.39 18.50
CA LYS A 2 -17.34 5.49 19.41
C LYS A 2 -16.38 4.87 20.43
N ASP A 3 -16.92 4.34 21.51
CA ASP A 3 -16.12 3.50 22.41
C ASP A 3 -15.93 2.12 21.77
N PHE A 4 -14.70 1.80 21.43
CA PHE A 4 -14.30 0.48 20.92
C PHE A 4 -13.60 -0.36 21.98
N THR A 5 -13.14 0.24 23.08
CA THR A 5 -12.44 -0.47 24.15
C THR A 5 -13.32 -1.57 24.73
N THR A 6 -14.53 -1.24 25.14
CA THR A 6 -15.49 -2.19 25.74
C THR A 6 -15.81 -3.37 24.81
N PRO A 7 -16.16 -3.18 23.49
CA PRO A 7 -16.38 -4.29 22.58
C PRO A 7 -15.16 -5.18 22.35
N PHE A 8 -13.98 -4.60 22.22
CA PHE A 8 -12.74 -5.37 22.08
C PHE A 8 -12.39 -6.14 23.36
N ASP A 9 -12.58 -5.54 24.55
CA ASP A 9 -12.35 -6.22 25.82
C ASP A 9 -13.30 -7.42 25.99
N SER A 10 -14.58 -7.26 25.64
CA SER A 10 -15.53 -8.37 25.68
C SER A 10 -15.16 -9.50 24.70
N ALA A 11 -14.77 -9.15 23.48
CA ALA A 11 -14.31 -10.14 22.51
C ALA A 11 -12.99 -10.82 22.97
N ARG A 12 -12.10 -10.05 23.61
CA ARG A 12 -10.85 -10.55 24.20
C ARG A 12 -11.09 -11.58 25.30
N GLU A 13 -12.00 -11.30 26.23
CA GLU A 13 -12.37 -12.23 27.30
C GLU A 13 -12.84 -13.58 26.74
N ILE A 14 -13.69 -13.54 25.71
CA ILE A 14 -14.18 -14.75 25.05
C ILE A 14 -13.01 -15.46 24.31
N ALA A 15 -12.22 -14.73 23.52
CA ALA A 15 -11.07 -15.30 22.82
C ALA A 15 -10.05 -15.95 23.80
N GLN A 16 -9.79 -15.28 24.92
CA GLN A 16 -8.86 -15.76 25.96
C GLN A 16 -9.40 -17.01 26.66
N LYS A 17 -10.72 -17.09 26.92
CA LYS A 17 -11.37 -18.26 27.52
C LYS A 17 -11.14 -19.54 26.72
N TYR A 18 -11.05 -19.40 25.40
CA TYR A 18 -10.80 -20.50 24.47
C TYR A 18 -9.36 -20.53 23.96
N ASP A 19 -8.48 -19.67 24.47
CA ASP A 19 -7.06 -19.56 24.08
C ASP A 19 -6.89 -19.43 22.56
N LEU A 20 -7.63 -18.48 21.95
CA LEU A 20 -7.64 -18.25 20.51
C LEU A 20 -6.53 -17.27 20.09
N PRO A 21 -5.92 -17.43 18.90
CA PRO A 21 -4.93 -16.50 18.35
C PRO A 21 -5.45 -15.07 18.20
N ALA A 22 -6.77 -14.89 18.11
CA ALA A 22 -7.45 -13.60 18.03
C ALA A 22 -7.05 -12.64 19.18
N VAL A 23 -6.63 -13.14 20.33
CA VAL A 23 -6.18 -12.31 21.48
C VAL A 23 -5.05 -11.37 21.07
N GLN A 24 -4.05 -11.84 20.33
CA GLN A 24 -2.95 -11.00 19.89
C GLN A 24 -3.42 -9.85 18.99
N VAL A 25 -4.30 -10.15 18.02
CA VAL A 25 -4.85 -9.12 17.10
C VAL A 25 -5.68 -8.09 17.86
N ILE A 26 -6.43 -8.54 18.88
CA ILE A 26 -7.20 -7.64 19.75
C ILE A 26 -6.27 -6.74 20.54
N ASP A 27 -5.23 -7.30 21.18
CA ASP A 27 -4.28 -6.54 21.99
C ASP A 27 -3.54 -5.48 21.15
N GLU A 28 -3.08 -5.83 19.95
CA GLU A 28 -2.45 -4.90 19.01
C GLU A 28 -3.43 -3.79 18.60
N THR A 29 -4.67 -4.14 18.24
CA THR A 29 -5.68 -3.16 17.82
C THR A 29 -6.09 -2.23 18.96
N THR A 30 -6.29 -2.78 20.16
CA THR A 30 -6.68 -1.99 21.34
C THR A 30 -5.58 -1.00 21.75
N ALA A 31 -4.31 -1.38 21.60
CA ALA A 31 -3.17 -0.49 21.85
C ALA A 31 -3.13 0.72 20.90
N GLU A 32 -3.71 0.63 19.70
CA GLU A 32 -3.79 1.75 18.76
C GLU A 32 -4.85 2.80 19.15
N ILE A 33 -5.92 2.40 19.88
CA ILE A 33 -7.09 3.28 20.14
C ILE A 33 -6.72 4.60 20.83
N PRO A 34 -5.93 4.63 21.92
CA PRO A 34 -5.68 5.88 22.67
C PRO A 34 -4.90 6.95 21.90
N GLY A 35 -4.08 6.53 20.95
CA GLY A 35 -3.22 7.42 20.16
C GLY A 35 -3.61 7.48 18.68
N PHE A 36 -4.79 6.98 18.33
CA PHE A 36 -5.18 6.87 16.94
C PHE A 36 -5.28 8.23 16.23
N ARG A 37 -4.66 8.31 15.08
CA ARG A 37 -4.70 9.48 14.20
C ARG A 37 -4.84 9.05 12.75
N ILE A 38 -5.58 9.84 11.99
CA ILE A 38 -5.72 9.67 10.54
C ILE A 38 -4.40 10.02 9.87
N THR A 39 -3.71 9.04 9.36
CA THR A 39 -2.49 9.26 8.57
C THR A 39 -2.86 9.79 7.19
N ALA A 40 -2.42 11.01 6.89
CA ALA A 40 -2.71 11.76 5.67
C ALA A 40 -1.40 12.20 4.98
N PRO A 41 -0.81 11.37 4.10
CA PRO A 41 0.37 11.73 3.35
C PRO A 41 0.07 12.76 2.25
N LEU A 42 1.02 13.69 2.07
CA LEU A 42 1.09 14.52 0.89
C LEU A 42 1.84 13.74 -0.20
N VAL A 43 1.14 13.42 -1.26
CA VAL A 43 1.61 12.61 -2.37
C VAL A 43 1.73 13.47 -3.63
N GLY A 44 2.88 13.45 -4.28
CA GLY A 44 3.08 14.27 -5.49
C GLY A 44 4.48 14.11 -6.04
N GLY A 45 4.69 14.59 -7.25
CA GLY A 45 5.99 14.56 -7.91
C GLY A 45 7.08 15.26 -7.11
N PHE A 46 8.33 15.00 -7.49
CA PHE A 46 9.46 15.72 -6.93
C PHE A 46 9.30 17.24 -7.21
N SER A 47 9.63 18.08 -6.24
CA SER A 47 9.51 19.55 -6.32
C SER A 47 8.09 20.12 -6.49
N THR A 48 7.03 19.38 -6.25
CA THR A 48 5.66 19.93 -6.26
C THR A 48 5.38 20.89 -5.10
N GLY A 49 6.28 21.02 -4.12
CA GLY A 49 6.16 22.00 -3.03
C GLY A 49 5.51 21.48 -1.75
N LYS A 50 5.45 20.17 -1.52
CA LYS A 50 4.88 19.51 -0.33
C LYS A 50 5.43 20.09 0.98
N SER A 51 6.74 19.98 1.18
CA SER A 51 7.42 20.47 2.40
C SER A 51 7.27 21.99 2.57
N SER A 52 7.28 22.75 1.45
CA SER A 52 7.06 24.21 1.47
C SER A 52 5.64 24.56 1.90
N LEU A 53 4.64 23.80 1.46
CA LEU A 53 3.24 23.99 1.84
C LEU A 53 3.03 23.71 3.33
N ILE A 54 3.60 22.62 3.84
CA ILE A 54 3.51 22.29 5.27
C ILE A 54 4.20 23.36 6.12
N ASN A 55 5.42 23.77 5.75
CA ASN A 55 6.12 24.87 6.43
C ASN A 55 5.30 26.17 6.44
N ALA A 56 4.59 26.46 5.35
CA ALA A 56 3.74 27.66 5.26
C ALA A 56 2.52 27.58 6.18
N VAL A 57 1.94 26.40 6.39
CA VAL A 57 0.85 26.18 7.35
C VAL A 57 1.34 26.30 8.79
N ILE A 58 2.52 25.77 9.07
CA ILE A 58 3.15 25.86 10.40
C ILE A 58 3.60 27.30 10.71
N GLY A 59 3.93 28.07 9.67
CA GLY A 59 4.50 29.41 9.81
C GLY A 59 6.01 29.41 10.09
N GLU A 60 6.64 28.24 10.11
CA GLU A 60 8.06 28.04 10.40
C GLU A 60 8.69 27.08 9.40
N LYS A 61 10.03 27.18 9.23
CA LYS A 61 10.79 26.30 8.32
C LYS A 61 11.24 25.03 9.06
N LEU A 62 10.31 24.16 9.43
CA LEU A 62 10.61 22.89 10.10
C LEU A 62 11.12 21.81 9.12
N LEU A 63 10.58 21.76 7.91
CA LEU A 63 10.95 20.78 6.90
C LEU A 63 12.00 21.33 5.95
N SER A 64 12.91 20.45 5.48
CA SER A 64 13.88 20.84 4.46
C SER A 64 13.17 21.09 3.12
N THR A 65 13.49 22.20 2.48
CA THR A 65 13.00 22.54 1.13
C THR A 65 14.12 22.48 0.09
N LYS A 66 15.28 21.91 0.45
CA LYS A 66 16.40 21.74 -0.47
C LYS A 66 16.08 20.68 -1.52
N ILE A 67 16.51 20.93 -2.74
CA ILE A 67 16.27 20.12 -3.93
C ILE A 67 17.31 18.96 -4.02
N THR A 68 17.75 18.40 -2.90
CA THR A 68 18.65 17.23 -2.94
C THR A 68 17.84 15.99 -2.60
N PRO A 69 17.70 15.05 -3.55
CA PRO A 69 16.93 13.84 -3.34
C PRO A 69 17.42 12.94 -2.19
N GLU A 70 18.72 13.02 -1.88
CA GLU A 70 19.41 12.14 -0.93
C GLU A 70 18.99 12.34 0.55
N THR A 71 18.23 13.40 0.85
CA THR A 71 17.87 13.78 2.24
C THR A 71 16.38 13.63 2.58
N SER A 72 15.59 13.04 1.71
CA SER A 72 14.12 12.98 1.92
C SER A 72 13.74 11.76 2.74
N VAL A 73 13.64 11.94 4.05
CA VAL A 73 13.08 10.96 4.98
C VAL A 73 11.59 11.30 5.18
N PRO A 74 10.66 10.31 5.15
CA PRO A 74 9.27 10.56 5.51
C PRO A 74 9.17 11.26 6.86
N THR A 75 8.38 12.33 6.92
CA THR A 75 8.26 13.11 8.15
C THR A 75 6.80 13.22 8.56
N GLU A 76 6.45 12.61 9.69
CA GLU A 76 5.15 12.75 10.36
C GLU A 76 5.10 14.05 11.13
N ILE A 77 4.01 14.81 11.02
CA ILE A 77 3.76 16.00 11.80
C ILE A 77 2.43 15.84 12.53
N ILE A 78 2.46 15.96 13.85
CA ILE A 78 1.29 15.82 14.73
C ILE A 78 1.24 16.93 15.77
N PHE A 79 0.04 17.20 16.27
CA PHE A 79 -0.11 18.09 17.44
C PHE A 79 0.47 17.44 18.69
N GLY A 80 1.31 18.16 19.42
CA GLY A 80 1.92 17.68 20.68
C GLY A 80 2.96 18.65 21.24
N LYS A 81 3.76 18.17 22.17
CA LYS A 81 4.86 18.94 22.78
C LYS A 81 6.01 19.04 21.76
N ASP A 82 6.57 20.22 21.59
CA ASP A 82 7.61 20.55 20.62
C ASP A 82 8.85 19.64 20.71
N THR A 83 8.83 18.52 20.00
CA THR A 83 9.88 17.49 19.95
C THR A 83 10.00 16.90 18.55
N ALA A 84 11.18 16.42 18.21
CA ALA A 84 11.42 15.59 17.04
C ALA A 84 11.96 14.23 17.49
N GLU A 85 11.29 13.15 17.12
CA GLU A 85 11.74 11.77 17.28
C GLU A 85 12.33 11.30 15.95
N LEU A 86 13.59 10.89 15.99
CA LEU A 86 14.33 10.39 14.82
C LEU A 86 14.44 8.87 14.95
N ILE A 87 13.88 8.15 13.99
CA ILE A 87 13.84 6.69 13.95
C ILE A 87 14.82 6.20 12.89
N LYS A 88 15.81 5.42 13.31
CA LYS A 88 16.84 4.87 12.43
C LYS A 88 16.36 3.65 11.65
N ASN A 89 17.10 3.27 10.61
CA ASN A 89 16.84 2.08 9.80
C ASN A 89 16.94 0.76 10.58
N ASP A 90 17.64 0.74 11.73
CA ASP A 90 17.73 -0.40 12.65
C ASP A 90 16.58 -0.46 13.68
N GLY A 91 15.62 0.47 13.61
CA GLY A 91 14.48 0.58 14.53
C GLY A 91 14.78 1.31 15.84
N THR A 92 16.01 1.73 16.09
CA THR A 92 16.33 2.56 17.26
C THR A 92 15.84 3.99 17.06
N SER A 93 15.40 4.64 18.13
CA SER A 93 14.96 6.04 18.07
C SER A 93 15.57 6.89 19.17
N HIS A 94 15.66 8.18 18.90
CA HIS A 94 16.00 9.18 19.90
C HIS A 94 15.17 10.44 19.70
N THR A 95 14.84 11.12 20.79
CA THR A 95 14.00 12.32 20.78
C THR A 95 14.85 13.53 21.17
N VAL A 96 14.71 14.60 20.41
CA VAL A 96 15.32 15.90 20.67
C VAL A 96 14.26 17.00 20.80
N PRO A 97 14.51 18.09 21.54
CA PRO A 97 13.67 19.28 21.48
C PRO A 97 13.59 19.81 20.04
N LEU A 98 12.42 20.30 19.62
CA LEU A 98 12.23 20.79 18.25
C LEU A 98 13.18 21.95 17.91
N SER A 99 13.57 22.74 18.92
CA SER A 99 14.56 23.83 18.80
C SER A 99 15.97 23.35 18.46
N GLU A 100 16.30 22.09 18.73
CA GLU A 100 17.60 21.47 18.46
C GLU A 100 17.58 20.58 17.21
N PHE A 101 16.40 20.42 16.61
CA PHE A 101 16.22 19.58 15.43
C PHE A 101 16.85 20.20 14.18
N ASP A 102 17.88 19.56 13.63
CA ASP A 102 18.48 19.97 12.35
C ASP A 102 17.94 19.13 11.18
N LYS A 103 16.97 19.70 10.50
CA LYS A 103 16.39 19.13 9.27
C LYS A 103 17.38 18.90 8.12
N ASN A 104 18.56 19.55 8.16
CA ASN A 104 19.56 19.43 7.10
C ASN A 104 20.57 18.30 7.38
N ALA A 105 20.57 17.75 8.60
CA ALA A 105 21.38 16.62 9.01
C ALA A 105 20.72 15.26 8.72
N LEU A 106 19.50 15.24 8.18
CA LEU A 106 18.78 14.00 7.87
C LEU A 106 19.36 13.34 6.62
N SER A 107 19.59 12.02 6.72
CA SER A 107 19.94 11.15 5.60
C SER A 107 19.04 9.93 5.59
N ALA A 108 18.49 9.59 4.44
CA ALA A 108 17.69 8.38 4.25
C ALA A 108 18.51 7.08 4.42
N ASP A 109 19.84 7.16 4.36
CA ASP A 109 20.74 6.03 4.65
C ASP A 109 20.79 5.70 6.14
N GLU A 110 20.53 6.68 7.02
CA GLU A 110 20.57 6.51 8.48
C GLU A 110 19.17 6.42 9.11
N TYR A 111 18.22 7.23 8.61
CA TYR A 111 16.90 7.38 9.21
C TYR A 111 15.80 6.87 8.28
N SER A 112 14.87 6.08 8.84
CA SER A 112 13.67 5.58 8.14
C SER A 112 12.47 6.51 8.29
N LEU A 113 12.40 7.26 9.41
CA LEU A 113 11.25 8.10 9.74
C LEU A 113 11.64 9.21 10.71
N VAL A 114 11.04 10.37 10.54
CA VAL A 114 11.05 11.46 11.54
C VAL A 114 9.62 11.72 11.99
N ARG A 115 9.41 11.86 13.30
CA ARG A 115 8.13 12.27 13.86
C ARG A 115 8.28 13.61 14.59
N ILE A 116 7.64 14.63 14.08
CA ILE A 116 7.60 15.98 14.66
C ILE A 116 6.30 16.15 15.43
N ASN A 117 6.42 16.41 16.72
CA ASN A 117 5.34 16.93 17.54
C ASN A 117 5.46 18.44 17.58
N THR A 118 4.38 19.16 17.33
CA THR A 118 4.38 20.62 17.36
C THR A 118 3.21 21.17 18.17
N SER A 119 3.46 22.20 18.97
CA SER A 119 2.44 22.95 19.71
C SER A 119 1.76 24.04 18.88
N ASN A 120 1.98 24.03 17.55
CA ASN A 120 1.44 25.02 16.61
C ASN A 120 -0.08 25.16 16.73
N GLU A 121 -0.59 26.41 16.74
CA GLU A 121 -2.02 26.71 16.92
C GLU A 121 -2.93 26.10 15.85
N PHE A 122 -2.46 25.98 14.61
CA PHE A 122 -3.26 25.35 13.57
C PHE A 122 -3.35 23.84 13.79
N PHE A 123 -2.25 23.18 14.16
CA PHE A 123 -2.25 21.74 14.46
C PHE A 123 -3.07 21.41 15.70
N ALA A 124 -3.23 22.36 16.64
CA ALA A 124 -4.16 22.22 17.76
C ALA A 124 -5.64 22.07 17.33
N LYS A 125 -5.99 22.57 16.14
CA LYS A 125 -7.35 22.43 15.54
C LYS A 125 -7.56 21.10 14.83
N ILE A 126 -6.47 20.35 14.53
CA ILE A 126 -6.50 19.08 13.81
C ILE A 126 -5.78 17.97 14.61
N PRO A 127 -6.08 17.76 15.90
CA PRO A 127 -5.33 16.84 16.77
C PRO A 127 -5.45 15.37 16.36
N SER A 128 -6.50 15.01 15.61
CA SER A 128 -6.72 13.65 15.11
C SER A 128 -6.01 13.36 13.79
N ILE A 129 -5.29 14.32 13.23
CA ILE A 129 -4.60 14.17 11.94
C ILE A 129 -3.10 14.01 12.17
N LYS A 130 -2.53 13.04 11.46
CA LYS A 130 -1.09 12.84 11.27
C LYS A 130 -0.79 13.21 9.82
N LEU A 131 -0.27 14.40 9.60
CA LEU A 131 0.15 14.87 8.29
C LEU A 131 1.53 14.28 7.98
N VAL A 132 1.74 13.76 6.77
CA VAL A 132 3.03 13.15 6.40
C VAL A 132 3.61 13.85 5.19
N ASP A 133 4.80 14.42 5.36
CA ASP A 133 5.61 14.89 4.23
C ASP A 133 6.34 13.70 3.61
N MET A 134 5.88 13.29 2.42
CA MET A 134 6.44 12.16 1.71
C MET A 134 7.52 12.59 0.73
N PRO A 135 8.54 11.76 0.50
CA PRO A 135 9.41 11.90 -0.66
C PRO A 135 8.59 12.03 -1.95
N GLY A 136 9.12 12.78 -2.92
CA GLY A 136 8.43 12.94 -4.21
C GLY A 136 8.49 11.68 -5.06
N PHE A 137 7.37 11.33 -5.73
CA PHE A 137 7.40 10.39 -6.86
C PHE A 137 8.39 10.86 -7.92
N ASP A 138 8.94 9.91 -8.67
CA ASP A 138 9.90 10.20 -9.75
C ASP A 138 11.20 10.88 -9.29
N SER A 139 11.57 10.71 -8.02
CA SER A 139 12.84 11.22 -7.48
C SER A 139 14.05 10.46 -8.02
N GLY A 140 13.86 9.24 -8.55
CA GLY A 140 14.94 8.39 -9.04
C GLY A 140 15.68 7.63 -7.94
N ILE A 141 15.21 7.67 -6.69
CA ILE A 141 15.87 7.09 -5.53
C ILE A 141 15.02 5.96 -4.97
N SER A 142 15.56 4.74 -4.94
CA SER A 142 14.87 3.52 -4.51
C SER A 142 14.41 3.55 -3.04
N VAL A 143 15.07 4.31 -2.18
CA VAL A 143 14.66 4.47 -0.77
C VAL A 143 13.36 5.28 -0.66
N HIS A 144 13.13 6.23 -1.58
CA HIS A 144 11.88 7.00 -1.62
C HIS A 144 10.68 6.14 -2.05
N ASP A 145 10.89 5.26 -3.02
CA ASP A 145 9.85 4.36 -3.48
C ASP A 145 9.43 3.40 -2.35
N ARG A 146 10.39 2.86 -1.56
CA ARG A 146 10.09 2.05 -0.36
C ARG A 146 9.33 2.82 0.70
N ALA A 147 9.71 4.06 0.99
CA ALA A 147 9.02 4.88 1.96
C ALA A 147 7.56 5.13 1.55
N ILE A 148 7.29 5.30 0.26
CA ILE A 148 5.93 5.41 -0.28
C ILE A 148 5.19 4.09 -0.10
N ASP A 149 5.80 2.97 -0.47
CA ASP A 149 5.20 1.63 -0.36
C ASP A 149 4.85 1.26 1.10
N ASP A 150 5.69 1.63 2.05
CA ASP A 150 5.46 1.36 3.48
C ASP A 150 4.34 2.23 4.09
N TYR A 151 4.19 3.46 3.60
CA TYR A 151 3.21 4.42 4.14
C TYR A 151 1.82 4.28 3.53
N LEU A 152 1.73 4.03 2.22
CA LEU A 152 0.46 4.02 1.52
C LEU A 152 -0.56 3.04 2.11
N PRO A 153 -0.20 1.78 2.44
CA PRO A 153 -1.16 0.83 2.98
C PRO A 153 -1.72 1.20 4.37
N ARG A 154 -1.03 2.09 5.09
CA ARG A 154 -1.39 2.51 6.45
C ARG A 154 -2.13 3.84 6.48
N SER A 155 -2.32 4.47 5.32
CA SER A 155 -2.93 5.79 5.22
C SER A 155 -4.44 5.70 5.10
N LEU A 156 -5.12 6.57 5.82
CA LEU A 156 -6.59 6.63 5.88
C LEU A 156 -7.16 7.86 5.17
N ALA A 157 -6.31 8.69 4.59
CA ALA A 157 -6.64 9.79 3.70
C ALA A 157 -5.42 10.09 2.81
N TYR A 158 -5.62 10.71 1.65
CA TYR A 158 -4.52 11.11 0.76
C TYR A 158 -4.70 12.53 0.27
N ILE A 159 -3.59 13.28 0.21
CA ILE A 159 -3.56 14.65 -0.30
C ILE A 159 -2.61 14.71 -1.50
N ILE A 160 -3.18 14.78 -2.69
CA ILE A 160 -2.42 14.82 -3.94
C ILE A 160 -1.94 16.24 -4.19
N THR A 161 -0.63 16.43 -4.38
CA THR A 161 -0.05 17.73 -4.66
C THR A 161 0.40 17.84 -6.11
N VAL A 162 -0.04 18.90 -6.79
CA VAL A 162 0.32 19.22 -8.17
C VAL A 162 0.87 20.64 -8.21
N SER A 163 1.91 20.88 -8.98
CA SER A 163 2.43 22.24 -9.18
C SER A 163 1.67 22.94 -10.28
N ALA A 164 1.25 24.19 -10.06
CA ALA A 164 0.51 24.98 -11.05
C ALA A 164 1.29 25.15 -12.37
N ASP A 165 2.61 25.25 -12.31
CA ASP A 165 3.48 25.35 -13.48
C ASP A 165 3.61 24.04 -14.29
N GLU A 166 3.21 22.88 -13.72
CA GLU A 166 3.13 21.61 -14.46
C GLU A 166 1.77 21.47 -15.20
N GLY A 167 0.70 22.01 -14.65
CA GLY A 167 -0.63 22.08 -15.26
C GLY A 167 -1.36 20.74 -15.41
N THR A 168 -0.70 19.61 -15.17
CA THR A 168 -1.24 18.24 -15.35
C THR A 168 -0.76 17.30 -14.27
N LEU A 169 -1.49 16.19 -14.08
CA LEU A 169 -1.05 15.09 -13.24
C LEU A 169 0.00 14.25 -13.98
N ARG A 170 1.10 13.95 -13.30
CA ARG A 170 2.14 13.05 -13.83
C ARG A 170 1.61 11.62 -13.95
N GLU A 171 2.17 10.83 -14.85
CA GLU A 171 1.80 9.43 -15.07
C GLU A 171 1.89 8.59 -13.78
N SER A 172 2.90 8.80 -12.96
CA SER A 172 3.06 8.15 -11.65
C SER A 172 1.89 8.43 -10.71
N ILE A 173 1.38 9.67 -10.70
CA ILE A 173 0.19 10.04 -9.90
C ILE A 173 -1.08 9.41 -10.48
N LEU A 174 -1.21 9.34 -11.81
CA LEU A 174 -2.36 8.69 -12.44
C LEU A 174 -2.39 7.19 -12.15
N THR A 175 -1.24 6.54 -12.14
CA THR A 175 -1.09 5.14 -11.73
C THR A 175 -1.51 4.97 -10.27
N PHE A 176 -0.99 5.82 -9.39
CA PHE A 176 -1.36 5.82 -7.97
C PHE A 176 -2.87 6.06 -7.74
N LEU A 177 -3.49 6.98 -8.47
CA LEU A 177 -4.95 7.18 -8.41
C LEU A 177 -5.75 5.92 -8.80
N ASN A 178 -5.23 5.14 -9.75
CA ASN A 178 -5.84 3.87 -10.14
C ASN A 178 -5.82 2.84 -8.98
N GLU A 179 -4.74 2.83 -8.21
CA GLU A 179 -4.60 1.97 -7.04
C GLU A 179 -5.57 2.40 -5.93
N LEU A 180 -5.70 3.70 -5.71
CA LEU A 180 -6.60 4.25 -4.70
C LEU A 180 -8.09 3.97 -4.93
N LYS A 181 -8.49 3.52 -6.12
CA LYS A 181 -9.88 3.11 -6.39
C LYS A 181 -10.38 1.97 -5.51
N ILE A 182 -9.45 1.13 -5.06
CA ILE A 182 -9.75 -0.04 -4.23
C ILE A 182 -10.08 0.37 -2.79
N TYR A 183 -9.60 1.56 -2.38
CA TYR A 183 -9.77 2.07 -1.03
C TYR A 183 -10.88 3.13 -1.00
N ASP A 184 -11.85 2.95 -0.11
CA ASP A 184 -12.86 3.97 0.15
C ASP A 184 -12.39 4.96 1.20
N VAL A 185 -11.27 5.63 0.90
CA VAL A 185 -10.66 6.64 1.77
C VAL A 185 -10.84 8.04 1.18
N PRO A 186 -10.88 9.09 2.02
CA PRO A 186 -10.87 10.47 1.56
C PRO A 186 -9.63 10.80 0.73
N ILE A 187 -9.86 11.42 -0.41
CA ILE A 187 -8.80 11.89 -1.31
C ILE A 187 -9.05 13.37 -1.60
N TYR A 188 -8.01 14.17 -1.44
CA TYR A 188 -7.99 15.59 -1.70
C TYR A 188 -6.89 15.93 -2.69
N ALA A 189 -7.00 17.08 -3.36
CA ALA A 189 -5.93 17.58 -4.19
C ALA A 189 -5.58 19.04 -3.85
N VAL A 190 -4.31 19.38 -4.01
CA VAL A 190 -3.80 20.72 -3.75
C VAL A 190 -2.92 21.16 -4.92
N ILE A 191 -3.30 22.24 -5.57
CA ILE A 191 -2.48 22.91 -6.57
C ILE A 191 -1.60 23.91 -5.85
N THR A 192 -0.29 23.68 -5.89
CA THR A 192 0.72 24.51 -5.26
C THR A 192 1.32 25.50 -6.25
N LYS A 193 2.09 26.48 -5.76
CA LYS A 193 2.80 27.49 -6.57
C LYS A 193 1.87 28.27 -7.51
N SER A 194 0.65 28.60 -7.09
CA SER A 194 -0.30 29.40 -7.86
C SER A 194 0.23 30.78 -8.28
N ASP A 195 1.26 31.27 -7.58
CA ASP A 195 1.97 32.51 -7.90
C ASP A 195 2.80 32.48 -9.20
N LYS A 196 2.93 31.29 -9.83
CA LYS A 196 3.71 31.11 -11.08
C LYS A 196 2.85 31.12 -12.36
N THR A 197 1.54 31.17 -12.24
CA THR A 197 0.61 31.10 -13.37
C THR A 197 -0.37 32.26 -13.32
N THR A 198 -1.03 32.55 -14.45
CA THR A 198 -2.09 33.55 -14.49
C THR A 198 -3.38 33.00 -13.88
N PRO A 199 -4.33 33.86 -13.43
CA PRO A 199 -5.62 33.40 -12.90
C PRO A 199 -6.42 32.54 -13.89
N GLU A 200 -6.35 32.85 -15.19
CA GLU A 200 -7.03 32.12 -16.25
C GLU A 200 -6.43 30.72 -16.42
N GLU A 201 -5.10 30.61 -16.50
CA GLU A 201 -4.38 29.33 -16.58
C GLU A 201 -4.62 28.50 -15.34
N LEU A 202 -4.62 29.12 -14.15
CA LEU A 202 -4.87 28.45 -12.88
C LEU A 202 -6.28 27.86 -12.82
N SER A 203 -7.30 28.60 -13.30
CA SER A 203 -8.67 28.11 -13.38
C SER A 203 -8.78 26.91 -14.33
N ALA A 204 -8.16 26.99 -15.51
CA ALA A 204 -8.12 25.88 -16.47
C ALA A 204 -7.39 24.66 -15.91
N THR A 205 -6.27 24.84 -15.22
CA THR A 205 -5.51 23.79 -14.55
C THR A 205 -6.35 23.11 -13.46
N LYS A 206 -7.04 23.90 -12.64
CA LYS A 206 -7.91 23.37 -11.58
C LYS A 206 -9.00 22.48 -12.17
N GLN A 207 -9.73 22.99 -13.18
CA GLN A 207 -10.78 22.23 -13.86
C GLN A 207 -10.25 20.94 -14.49
N HIS A 208 -9.09 21.00 -15.14
CA HIS A 208 -8.45 19.84 -15.76
C HIS A 208 -8.09 18.77 -14.71
N ILE A 209 -7.56 19.16 -13.55
CA ILE A 209 -7.20 18.24 -12.45
C ILE A 209 -8.46 17.63 -11.85
N GLU A 210 -9.51 18.43 -11.58
CA GLU A 210 -10.80 17.95 -11.09
C GLU A 210 -11.40 16.91 -12.03
N ASP A 211 -11.49 17.22 -13.32
CA ASP A 211 -12.03 16.31 -14.34
C ASP A 211 -11.20 15.02 -14.48
N THR A 212 -9.88 15.15 -14.39
CA THR A 212 -8.98 14.00 -14.47
C THR A 212 -9.16 13.08 -13.26
N ILE A 213 -9.12 13.61 -12.04
CA ILE A 213 -9.30 12.81 -10.81
C ILE A 213 -10.69 12.19 -10.79
N LYS A 214 -11.75 12.95 -11.13
CA LYS A 214 -13.13 12.44 -11.24
C LYS A 214 -13.24 11.28 -12.23
N ARG A 215 -12.55 11.35 -13.37
CA ARG A 215 -12.53 10.28 -14.38
C ARG A 215 -11.87 9.02 -13.83
N PHE A 216 -10.77 9.16 -13.06
CA PHE A 216 -10.03 8.04 -12.50
C PHE A 216 -10.75 7.42 -11.31
N LEU A 217 -11.18 8.22 -10.35
CA LEU A 217 -11.76 7.75 -9.08
C LEU A 217 -13.29 7.56 -9.12
N LYS A 218 -13.96 8.10 -10.15
CA LYS A 218 -15.44 8.19 -10.24
C LYS A 218 -16.07 8.89 -9.03
N LYS A 219 -15.30 9.74 -8.35
CA LYS A 219 -15.70 10.57 -7.20
C LYS A 219 -15.36 12.02 -7.48
N GLU A 220 -16.12 12.95 -6.88
CA GLU A 220 -15.69 14.34 -6.80
C GLU A 220 -14.64 14.49 -5.72
N VAL A 221 -13.64 15.31 -5.97
CA VAL A 221 -12.53 15.56 -5.04
C VAL A 221 -12.41 17.06 -4.82
N HIS A 222 -12.27 17.45 -3.56
CA HIS A 222 -12.02 18.86 -3.22
C HIS A 222 -10.60 19.23 -3.67
N VAL A 223 -10.50 20.22 -4.55
CA VAL A 223 -9.22 20.74 -5.07
C VAL A 223 -9.00 22.15 -4.54
N ALA A 224 -7.98 22.31 -3.69
CA ALA A 224 -7.53 23.61 -3.19
C ALA A 224 -6.42 24.17 -4.07
N VAL A 225 -6.32 25.49 -4.09
CA VAL A 225 -5.23 26.24 -4.73
C VAL A 225 -4.44 26.96 -3.65
N THR A 226 -3.10 26.93 -3.74
CA THR A 226 -2.22 27.44 -2.69
C THR A 226 -0.95 28.10 -3.25
N SER A 227 -0.42 29.05 -2.49
CA SER A 227 0.93 29.59 -2.64
C SER A 227 1.65 29.63 -1.28
N SER A 228 2.83 29.03 -1.23
CA SER A 228 3.69 29.06 -0.03
C SER A 228 4.70 30.21 -0.05
N ARG A 229 4.65 31.11 -1.03
CA ARG A 229 5.57 32.23 -1.18
C ARG A 229 5.22 33.37 -0.25
N SER A 230 6.15 33.86 0.56
CA SER A 230 5.90 34.88 1.59
C SER A 230 5.24 36.18 1.08
N LYS A 231 5.46 36.55 -0.19
CA LYS A 231 4.83 37.72 -0.82
C LYS A 231 3.39 37.49 -1.30
N CYS A 232 2.99 36.23 -1.49
CA CYS A 232 1.69 35.79 -2.01
C CYS A 232 1.22 34.56 -1.22
N LEU A 233 1.42 34.59 0.10
CA LEU A 233 1.06 33.45 0.96
C LEU A 233 -0.45 33.21 0.92
N ASP A 234 -0.84 32.04 0.46
CA ASP A 234 -2.21 31.57 0.48
C ASP A 234 -2.23 30.07 0.78
N VAL A 235 -2.61 29.72 1.99
CA VAL A 235 -2.74 28.34 2.46
C VAL A 235 -4.15 28.02 2.96
N GLU A 236 -5.08 28.97 2.88
CA GLU A 236 -6.44 28.82 3.43
C GLU A 236 -7.17 27.60 2.83
N GLY A 237 -7.04 27.40 1.52
CA GLY A 237 -7.66 26.24 0.85
C GLY A 237 -7.15 24.90 1.40
N PHE A 238 -5.86 24.79 1.67
CA PHE A 238 -5.28 23.59 2.26
C PHE A 238 -5.66 23.43 3.74
N GLN A 239 -5.70 24.52 4.49
CA GLN A 239 -6.17 24.50 5.88
C GLN A 239 -7.64 24.04 5.95
N LYS A 240 -8.50 24.47 5.02
CA LYS A 240 -9.89 23.99 4.92
C LYS A 240 -9.97 22.47 4.68
N ILE A 241 -9.16 21.94 3.77
CA ILE A 241 -9.08 20.48 3.54
C ILE A 241 -8.71 19.74 4.83
N LEU A 242 -7.72 20.24 5.59
CA LEU A 242 -7.29 19.60 6.84
C LEU A 242 -8.37 19.67 7.93
N LEU A 243 -9.12 20.79 8.02
CA LEU A 243 -10.24 20.92 8.94
C LEU A 243 -11.41 20.00 8.54
N GLU A 244 -11.74 19.90 7.26
CA GLU A 244 -12.74 18.97 6.74
C GLU A 244 -12.36 17.51 7.07
N LEU A 245 -11.10 17.14 6.90
CA LEU A 245 -10.59 15.82 7.28
C LEU A 245 -10.69 15.61 8.80
N GLN A 246 -10.41 16.63 9.61
CA GLN A 246 -10.60 16.58 11.07
C GLN A 246 -12.06 16.35 11.45
N GLU A 247 -13.01 17.00 10.78
CA GLU A 247 -14.44 16.79 11.00
C GLU A 247 -14.86 15.35 10.68
N GLN A 248 -14.28 14.74 9.65
CA GLN A 248 -14.53 13.35 9.26
C GLN A 248 -13.77 12.33 10.10
N SER A 249 -12.80 12.77 10.93
CA SER A 249 -11.86 11.86 11.61
C SER A 249 -12.56 10.82 12.48
N SER A 250 -13.63 11.18 13.18
CA SER A 250 -14.41 10.24 14.00
C SER A 250 -15.07 9.16 13.16
N ASN A 251 -15.65 9.50 12.02
CA ASN A 251 -16.30 8.53 11.12
C ASN A 251 -15.27 7.57 10.49
N ILE A 252 -14.11 8.09 10.11
CA ILE A 252 -13.01 7.28 9.56
C ILE A 252 -12.49 6.30 10.61
N ALA A 253 -12.27 6.79 11.84
CA ALA A 253 -11.85 5.95 12.96
C ALA A 253 -12.91 4.89 13.29
N ASP A 254 -14.19 5.28 13.34
CA ASP A 254 -15.30 4.35 13.60
C ASP A 254 -15.37 3.25 12.53
N SER A 255 -15.22 3.59 11.26
CA SER A 255 -15.17 2.60 10.17
C SER A 255 -13.97 1.67 10.28
N TYR A 256 -12.79 2.21 10.58
CA TYR A 256 -11.56 1.46 10.73
C TYR A 256 -11.63 0.43 11.87
N PHE A 257 -12.05 0.86 13.07
CA PHE A 257 -12.15 -0.04 14.22
C PHE A 257 -13.33 -1.01 14.11
N THR A 258 -14.45 -0.58 13.52
CA THR A 258 -15.59 -1.49 13.25
C THR A 258 -15.17 -2.64 12.33
N ALA A 259 -14.44 -2.36 11.26
CA ALA A 259 -13.97 -3.40 10.35
C ALA A 259 -13.05 -4.41 11.06
N ARG A 260 -12.14 -3.95 11.91
CA ARG A 260 -11.25 -4.82 12.69
C ARG A 260 -11.99 -5.63 13.75
N LEU A 261 -12.94 -5.02 14.45
CA LEU A 261 -13.78 -5.71 15.44
C LEU A 261 -14.59 -6.82 14.77
N ASN A 262 -15.22 -6.52 13.63
CA ASN A 262 -16.01 -7.50 12.89
C ASN A 262 -15.14 -8.68 12.40
N ALA A 263 -13.92 -8.42 11.96
CA ALA A 263 -13.00 -9.49 11.54
C ALA A 263 -12.65 -10.43 12.71
N VAL A 264 -12.35 -9.86 13.87
CA VAL A 264 -12.07 -10.63 15.10
C VAL A 264 -13.31 -11.41 15.56
N CYS A 265 -14.47 -10.76 15.59
CA CYS A 265 -15.74 -11.42 15.98
C CYS A 265 -16.06 -12.58 15.04
N ALA A 266 -15.86 -12.43 13.73
CA ALA A 266 -16.09 -13.49 12.75
C ALA A 266 -15.18 -14.71 12.99
N GLU A 267 -13.92 -14.48 13.37
CA GLU A 267 -12.99 -15.56 13.70
C GLU A 267 -13.44 -16.33 14.95
N ILE A 268 -13.80 -15.61 16.01
CA ILE A 268 -14.30 -16.21 17.26
C ILE A 268 -15.62 -16.95 17.01
N GLU A 269 -16.55 -16.34 16.26
CA GLU A 269 -17.83 -16.95 15.88
C GLU A 269 -17.64 -18.27 15.13
N LYS A 270 -16.71 -18.31 14.18
CA LYS A 270 -16.37 -19.51 13.42
C LYS A 270 -15.91 -20.64 14.34
N TYR A 271 -15.04 -20.34 15.29
CA TYR A 271 -14.57 -21.32 16.27
C TYR A 271 -15.74 -21.83 17.13
N LEU A 272 -16.56 -20.94 17.74
CA LEU A 272 -17.65 -21.28 18.63
C LEU A 272 -18.74 -22.09 17.89
N SER A 273 -19.10 -21.69 16.68
CA SER A 273 -20.05 -22.40 15.82
C SER A 273 -19.53 -23.80 15.46
N GLY A 274 -18.24 -23.90 15.13
CA GLY A 274 -17.58 -25.18 14.90
C GLY A 274 -17.65 -26.11 16.10
N ARG A 275 -17.42 -25.58 17.30
CA ARG A 275 -17.55 -26.33 18.56
C ARG A 275 -18.98 -26.80 18.82
N LEU A 276 -19.96 -25.93 18.61
CA LEU A 276 -21.38 -26.28 18.79
C LEU A 276 -21.82 -27.37 17.82
N SER A 277 -21.40 -27.34 16.56
CA SER A 277 -21.77 -28.37 15.57
C SER A 277 -21.19 -29.74 15.89
N GLN A 278 -20.16 -29.82 16.72
CA GLN A 278 -19.54 -31.08 17.16
C GLN A 278 -20.11 -31.62 18.46
N SER A 279 -20.93 -30.84 19.15
CA SER A 279 -21.47 -31.23 20.46
C SER A 279 -22.32 -32.52 20.45
N ASP A 280 -22.87 -32.91 19.29
CA ASP A 280 -23.68 -34.12 19.13
C ASP A 280 -22.96 -35.34 18.55
N LEU A 281 -21.65 -35.19 18.24
CA LEU A 281 -20.83 -36.25 17.64
C LEU A 281 -20.39 -37.28 18.70
N SER A 282 -20.23 -38.54 18.27
CA SER A 282 -19.57 -39.57 19.06
C SER A 282 -18.03 -39.40 19.03
N LEU A 283 -17.35 -40.05 19.99
CA LEU A 283 -15.85 -40.09 20.02
C LEU A 283 -15.26 -40.65 18.71
N GLU A 284 -15.94 -41.62 18.11
CA GLU A 284 -15.50 -42.25 16.86
C GLU A 284 -15.66 -41.31 15.67
N ASP A 285 -16.75 -40.55 15.63
CA ASP A 285 -16.97 -39.52 14.62
C ASP A 285 -15.95 -38.40 14.70
N ILE A 286 -15.57 -37.96 15.90
CA ILE A 286 -14.55 -36.93 16.11
C ILE A 286 -13.17 -37.40 15.64
N ARG A 287 -12.81 -38.65 15.94
CA ARG A 287 -11.54 -39.22 15.46
C ARG A 287 -11.50 -39.30 13.94
N LEU A 288 -12.59 -39.76 13.33
CA LEU A 288 -12.71 -39.81 11.87
C LEU A 288 -12.60 -38.42 11.24
N LYS A 289 -13.26 -37.42 11.81
CA LYS A 289 -13.15 -36.03 11.35
C LYS A 289 -11.75 -35.46 11.49
N LYS A 290 -11.03 -35.81 12.55
CA LYS A 290 -9.65 -35.41 12.76
C LYS A 290 -8.71 -35.99 11.69
N GLU A 291 -8.87 -37.27 11.35
CA GLU A 291 -8.13 -37.89 10.26
C GLU A 291 -8.45 -37.27 8.89
N GLN A 292 -9.73 -36.99 8.64
CA GLN A 292 -10.17 -36.31 7.42
C GLN A 292 -9.57 -34.90 7.31
N LEU A 293 -9.62 -34.12 8.39
CA LEU A 293 -9.01 -32.78 8.43
C LEU A 293 -7.51 -32.83 8.13
N GLU A 294 -6.78 -33.77 8.75
CA GLU A 294 -5.33 -33.90 8.49
C GLU A 294 -5.02 -34.33 7.04
N SER A 295 -5.90 -35.12 6.42
CA SER A 295 -5.79 -35.46 4.99
C SER A 295 -6.03 -34.23 4.11
N GLN A 296 -7.06 -33.46 4.42
CA GLN A 296 -7.44 -32.25 3.68
C GLN A 296 -6.37 -31.15 3.80
N LEU A 297 -5.79 -30.99 4.99
CA LEU A 297 -4.68 -30.06 5.19
C LEU A 297 -3.45 -30.42 4.36
N ARG A 298 -3.12 -31.72 4.27
CA ARG A 298 -2.03 -32.17 3.41
C ARG A 298 -2.31 -31.91 1.93
N GLU A 299 -3.54 -32.15 1.46
CA GLU A 299 -3.95 -31.83 0.09
C GLU A 299 -3.91 -30.32 -0.17
N LEU A 300 -4.30 -29.52 0.81
CA LEU A 300 -4.23 -28.06 0.75
C LEU A 300 -2.78 -27.57 0.65
N GLU A 301 -1.87 -28.07 1.48
CA GLU A 301 -0.44 -27.74 1.43
C GLU A 301 0.19 -28.10 0.08
N GLN A 302 -0.13 -29.28 -0.46
CA GLN A 302 0.34 -29.70 -1.79
C GLN A 302 -0.24 -28.83 -2.90
N GLY A 303 -1.54 -28.55 -2.84
CA GLY A 303 -2.21 -27.67 -3.81
C GLY A 303 -1.68 -26.23 -3.75
N PHE A 304 -1.31 -25.74 -2.58
CA PHE A 304 -0.72 -24.43 -2.40
C PHE A 304 0.70 -24.38 -2.98
N ALA A 305 1.53 -25.39 -2.70
CA ALA A 305 2.88 -25.50 -3.27
C ALA A 305 2.84 -25.48 -4.82
N GLN A 306 1.95 -26.28 -5.44
CA GLN A 306 1.78 -26.29 -6.90
C GLN A 306 1.36 -24.92 -7.47
N ARG A 307 0.53 -24.18 -6.74
CA ARG A 307 0.11 -22.83 -7.15
C ARG A 307 1.23 -21.81 -7.01
N LYS A 308 2.08 -21.93 -5.98
CA LYS A 308 3.30 -21.10 -5.83
C LYS A 308 4.22 -21.29 -7.02
N ASP A 309 4.47 -22.54 -7.44
CA ASP A 309 5.31 -22.83 -8.60
C ASP A 309 4.73 -22.28 -9.90
N LYS A 310 3.44 -22.44 -10.10
CA LYS A 310 2.74 -21.87 -11.26
C LYS A 310 2.81 -20.35 -11.27
N LEU A 311 2.62 -19.70 -10.12
CA LEU A 311 2.71 -18.25 -10.00
C LEU A 311 4.13 -17.77 -10.30
N ALA A 312 5.16 -18.46 -9.78
CA ALA A 312 6.55 -18.13 -10.08
C ALA A 312 6.85 -18.21 -11.59
N GLN A 313 6.26 -19.18 -12.33
CA GLN A 313 6.39 -19.23 -13.77
C GLN A 313 5.67 -18.05 -14.46
N GLN A 314 4.46 -17.70 -14.02
CA GLN A 314 3.72 -16.56 -14.56
C GLN A 314 4.45 -15.24 -14.33
N ILE A 315 5.17 -15.09 -13.21
CA ILE A 315 6.03 -13.94 -12.95
C ILE A 315 7.18 -13.86 -13.95
N ARG A 316 7.85 -14.98 -14.24
CA ARG A 316 8.89 -15.02 -15.29
C ARG A 316 8.34 -14.60 -16.65
N ASP A 317 7.12 -15.04 -16.99
CA ASP A 317 6.45 -14.64 -18.22
C ASP A 317 6.11 -13.13 -18.23
N CYS A 318 5.74 -12.56 -17.08
CA CYS A 318 5.55 -11.11 -16.93
C CYS A 318 6.88 -10.36 -17.08
N ALA A 319 7.96 -10.84 -16.49
CA ALA A 319 9.29 -10.25 -16.63
C ALA A 319 9.78 -10.27 -18.10
N ALA A 320 9.54 -11.36 -18.81
CA ALA A 320 9.81 -11.43 -20.25
C ALA A 320 8.97 -10.40 -21.03
N ALA A 321 7.71 -10.22 -20.67
CA ALA A 321 6.87 -9.18 -21.27
C ALA A 321 7.35 -7.75 -20.95
N VAL A 322 7.93 -7.51 -19.77
CA VAL A 322 8.60 -6.24 -19.45
C VAL A 322 9.78 -6.01 -20.39
N ARG A 323 10.63 -7.01 -20.61
CA ARG A 323 11.74 -6.94 -21.55
C ARG A 323 11.29 -6.51 -22.93
N ASP A 324 10.30 -7.21 -23.48
CA ASP A 324 9.79 -6.97 -24.83
C ASP A 324 9.16 -5.56 -24.95
N LYS A 325 8.40 -5.15 -23.94
CA LYS A 325 7.77 -3.81 -23.88
C LYS A 325 8.81 -2.72 -23.79
N VAL A 326 9.78 -2.81 -22.87
CA VAL A 326 10.87 -1.84 -22.71
C VAL A 326 11.69 -1.73 -24.01
N SER A 327 12.04 -2.86 -24.62
CA SER A 327 12.76 -2.86 -25.90
C SER A 327 11.96 -2.14 -26.98
N SER A 328 10.68 -2.46 -27.13
CA SER A 328 9.78 -1.82 -28.10
C SER A 328 9.66 -0.30 -27.87
N ASP A 329 9.40 0.13 -26.64
CA ASP A 329 9.18 1.53 -26.32
C ASP A 329 10.48 2.36 -26.50
N LEU A 330 11.64 1.80 -26.14
CA LEU A 330 12.94 2.43 -26.39
C LEU A 330 13.26 2.51 -27.90
N HIS A 331 12.90 1.51 -28.69
CA HIS A 331 13.05 1.56 -30.15
C HIS A 331 12.15 2.65 -30.76
N MET A 332 10.90 2.77 -30.30
CA MET A 332 9.99 3.85 -30.74
C MET A 332 10.52 5.24 -30.35
N ALA A 333 11.21 5.34 -29.23
CA ALA A 333 11.78 6.60 -28.73
C ALA A 333 13.18 6.91 -29.31
N SER A 334 13.79 6.03 -30.13
CA SER A 334 15.21 6.10 -30.53
C SER A 334 15.60 7.42 -31.22
N ASP A 335 14.76 7.96 -32.12
CA ASP A 335 15.03 9.25 -32.78
C ASP A 335 15.01 10.43 -31.77
N SER A 336 14.12 10.36 -30.79
CA SER A 336 14.02 11.32 -29.71
C SER A 336 15.21 11.25 -28.74
N LEU A 337 15.67 10.03 -28.43
CA LEU A 337 16.84 9.79 -27.60
C LEU A 337 18.12 10.26 -28.33
N GLU A 338 18.23 10.01 -29.65
CA GLU A 338 19.30 10.53 -30.50
C GLU A 338 19.36 12.05 -30.45
N SER A 339 18.21 12.71 -30.66
CA SER A 339 18.12 14.18 -30.59
C SER A 339 18.54 14.74 -29.22
N THR A 340 18.08 14.09 -28.14
CA THR A 340 18.43 14.47 -26.77
C THR A 340 19.93 14.29 -26.52
N LEU A 341 20.51 13.19 -26.98
CA LEU A 341 21.95 12.89 -26.86
C LEU A 341 22.81 13.93 -27.60
N LEU A 342 22.44 14.27 -28.83
CA LEU A 342 23.14 15.22 -29.66
C LEU A 342 23.06 16.67 -29.14
N SER A 343 21.97 17.01 -28.45
CA SER A 343 21.78 18.32 -27.81
C SER A 343 22.42 18.43 -26.42
N GLY A 344 22.98 17.33 -25.87
CA GLY A 344 23.52 17.30 -24.51
C GLY A 344 22.46 17.28 -23.41
N GLY A 345 21.23 16.83 -23.73
CA GLY A 345 20.12 16.71 -22.78
C GLY A 345 20.20 15.44 -21.92
N ASP A 346 19.30 15.32 -20.94
CA ASP A 346 19.22 14.17 -20.03
C ASP A 346 18.58 12.93 -20.70
N VAL A 347 19.43 12.12 -21.35
CA VAL A 347 19.03 10.83 -21.94
C VAL A 347 18.71 9.82 -20.85
N SER A 348 19.42 9.86 -19.72
CA SER A 348 19.24 8.92 -18.62
C SER A 348 17.84 9.03 -17.99
N GLY A 349 17.43 10.24 -17.62
CA GLY A 349 16.10 10.49 -17.09
C GLY A 349 14.99 10.07 -18.07
N ARG A 350 15.22 10.27 -19.37
CA ARG A 350 14.24 9.89 -20.40
C ARG A 350 14.11 8.38 -20.58
N VAL A 351 15.23 7.66 -20.60
CA VAL A 351 15.24 6.18 -20.62
C VAL A 351 14.57 5.62 -19.37
N ASN A 352 14.90 6.16 -18.19
CA ASN A 352 14.31 5.76 -16.93
C ASN A 352 12.79 5.95 -16.92
N SER A 353 12.29 7.07 -17.45
CA SER A 353 10.86 7.33 -17.57
C SER A 353 10.17 6.28 -18.46
N ILE A 354 10.77 5.94 -19.62
CA ILE A 354 10.23 4.92 -20.53
C ILE A 354 10.19 3.56 -19.83
N VAL A 355 11.29 3.14 -19.20
CA VAL A 355 11.39 1.86 -18.49
C VAL A 355 10.31 1.75 -17.41
N ARG A 356 10.15 2.79 -16.59
CA ARG A 356 9.12 2.80 -15.53
C ARG A 356 7.71 2.69 -16.10
N THR A 357 7.39 3.44 -17.14
CA THR A 357 6.08 3.39 -17.78
C THR A 357 5.79 2.01 -18.36
N SER A 358 6.76 1.40 -19.03
CA SER A 358 6.65 0.04 -19.59
C SER A 358 6.40 -1.01 -18.52
N ILE A 359 7.13 -0.92 -17.40
CA ILE A 359 6.96 -1.85 -16.26
C ILE A 359 5.60 -1.65 -15.62
N ALA A 360 5.19 -0.39 -15.33
CA ALA A 360 3.90 -0.11 -14.75
C ALA A 360 2.74 -0.63 -15.62
N GLU A 361 2.86 -0.52 -16.94
CA GLU A 361 1.87 -1.05 -17.87
C GLU A 361 1.75 -2.58 -17.78
N ILE A 362 2.88 -3.31 -17.81
CA ILE A 362 2.89 -4.77 -17.70
C ILE A 362 2.40 -5.22 -16.32
N THR A 363 2.82 -4.55 -15.26
CA THR A 363 2.36 -4.83 -13.90
C THR A 363 0.83 -4.74 -13.82
N ARG A 364 0.26 -3.63 -14.28
CA ARG A 364 -1.19 -3.41 -14.26
C ARG A 364 -1.96 -4.38 -15.16
N THR A 365 -1.46 -4.63 -16.36
CA THR A 365 -2.23 -5.38 -17.38
C THR A 365 -2.06 -6.89 -17.28
N LYS A 366 -0.95 -7.38 -16.75
CA LYS A 366 -0.64 -8.81 -16.68
C LYS A 366 -0.47 -9.31 -15.25
N LEU A 367 0.37 -8.67 -14.43
CA LEU A 367 0.71 -9.19 -13.11
C LEU A 367 -0.44 -9.06 -12.12
N GLU A 368 -1.07 -7.89 -12.03
CA GLU A 368 -2.16 -7.62 -11.08
C GLU A 368 -3.32 -8.61 -11.22
N PRO A 369 -3.87 -8.90 -12.43
CA PRO A 369 -4.91 -9.92 -12.58
C PRO A 369 -4.46 -11.32 -12.16
N ILE A 370 -3.19 -11.67 -12.39
CA ILE A 370 -2.62 -12.97 -12.01
C ILE A 370 -2.60 -13.09 -10.49
N ILE A 371 -2.14 -12.05 -9.79
CA ILE A 371 -2.07 -12.04 -8.32
C ILE A 371 -3.47 -12.07 -7.70
N GLN A 372 -4.40 -11.25 -8.19
CA GLN A 372 -5.78 -11.24 -7.70
C GLN A 372 -6.42 -12.62 -7.84
N LYS A 373 -6.25 -13.26 -9.00
CA LYS A 373 -6.72 -14.62 -9.22
C LYS A 373 -6.05 -15.62 -8.29
N TYR A 374 -4.73 -15.51 -8.10
CA TYR A 374 -3.99 -16.38 -7.20
C TYR A 374 -4.49 -16.29 -5.75
N ILE A 375 -4.64 -15.07 -5.22
CA ILE A 375 -5.14 -14.84 -3.87
C ILE A 375 -6.56 -15.42 -3.74
N LYS A 376 -7.43 -15.15 -4.70
CA LYS A 376 -8.79 -15.69 -4.72
C LYS A 376 -8.79 -17.23 -4.72
N ASP A 377 -8.01 -17.85 -5.60
CA ASP A 377 -7.94 -19.31 -5.73
C ASP A 377 -7.41 -19.96 -4.44
N VAL A 378 -6.38 -19.38 -3.79
CA VAL A 378 -5.83 -19.88 -2.53
C VAL A 378 -6.81 -19.67 -1.38
N SER A 379 -7.44 -18.51 -1.28
CA SER A 379 -8.45 -18.23 -0.26
C SER A 379 -9.64 -19.19 -0.35
N CYS A 380 -10.12 -19.47 -1.57
CA CYS A 380 -11.19 -20.45 -1.79
C CYS A 380 -10.76 -21.87 -1.36
N MET A 381 -9.49 -22.23 -1.59
CA MET A 381 -8.97 -23.55 -1.15
C MET A 381 -8.90 -23.66 0.37
N ILE A 382 -8.37 -22.63 1.05
CA ILE A 382 -8.30 -22.61 2.52
C ILE A 382 -9.70 -22.74 3.11
N ASN A 383 -10.64 -21.94 2.62
CA ASN A 383 -12.03 -21.97 3.09
C ASN A 383 -12.70 -23.32 2.79
N SER A 384 -12.48 -23.92 1.61
CA SER A 384 -13.03 -25.22 1.26
C SER A 384 -12.47 -26.35 2.14
N ALA A 385 -11.17 -26.37 2.41
CA ALA A 385 -10.55 -27.37 3.27
C ALA A 385 -11.05 -27.28 4.72
N VAL A 386 -11.22 -26.05 5.22
CA VAL A 386 -11.74 -25.82 6.58
C VAL A 386 -13.24 -26.10 6.68
N SER A 387 -14.02 -25.83 5.63
CA SER A 387 -15.48 -26.05 5.60
C SER A 387 -15.88 -27.50 5.37
N SER A 388 -15.09 -28.29 4.63
CA SER A 388 -15.39 -29.70 4.39
C SER A 388 -15.23 -30.60 5.63
N GLY A 389 -14.67 -30.06 6.72
CA GLY A 389 -14.74 -30.67 8.03
C GLY A 389 -16.11 -30.57 8.72
N GLU A 390 -17.17 -30.08 8.02
CA GLU A 390 -18.51 -29.81 8.59
C GLU A 390 -18.50 -28.91 9.83
N LEU A 391 -17.48 -28.04 9.92
CA LEU A 391 -17.36 -27.04 10.97
C LEU A 391 -18.16 -25.76 10.66
N ILE A 392 -18.73 -25.66 9.45
CA ILE A 392 -19.54 -24.53 8.99
C ILE A 392 -20.78 -25.07 8.26
N ASP A 393 -21.93 -24.44 8.52
CA ASP A 393 -23.20 -24.73 7.86
C ASP A 393 -23.09 -24.61 6.33
N PRO A 394 -23.55 -25.62 5.56
CA PRO A 394 -23.54 -25.59 4.10
C PRO A 394 -24.24 -24.38 3.46
N GLU A 395 -25.22 -23.76 4.14
CA GLU A 395 -25.89 -22.54 3.67
C GLU A 395 -24.94 -21.33 3.70
N THR A 396 -24.09 -21.22 4.71
CA THR A 396 -23.06 -20.18 4.81
C THR A 396 -22.04 -20.30 3.67
N VAL A 397 -21.61 -21.52 3.34
CA VAL A 397 -20.70 -21.81 2.21
C VAL A 397 -21.35 -21.49 0.86
N ALA A 398 -22.65 -21.74 0.71
CA ALA A 398 -23.40 -21.43 -0.51
C ALA A 398 -23.60 -19.93 -0.71
N MET A 399 -23.85 -19.16 0.36
CA MET A 399 -23.90 -17.70 0.34
C MET A 399 -22.54 -17.10 -0.01
N GLU A 400 -21.46 -17.64 0.53
CA GLU A 400 -20.09 -17.19 0.25
C GLU A 400 -19.65 -17.49 -1.18
N ARG A 401 -20.01 -18.65 -1.74
CA ARG A 401 -19.79 -18.96 -3.18
C ARG A 401 -20.54 -17.98 -4.07
N LYS A 402 -21.78 -17.67 -3.75
CA LYS A 402 -22.61 -16.74 -4.51
C LYS A 402 -22.05 -15.31 -4.42
N ALA A 403 -21.61 -14.88 -3.23
CA ALA A 403 -20.93 -13.60 -3.05
C ALA A 403 -19.59 -13.52 -3.81
N ALA A 404 -18.82 -14.62 -3.86
CA ALA A 404 -17.57 -14.69 -4.64
C ALA A 404 -17.81 -14.66 -6.16
N ASP A 405 -18.91 -15.22 -6.65
CA ASP A 405 -19.30 -15.18 -8.07
C ASP A 405 -19.91 -13.82 -8.46
N ASP A 406 -20.65 -13.16 -7.58
CA ASP A 406 -21.19 -11.81 -7.78
C ASP A 406 -20.08 -10.72 -7.75
N ILE A 407 -18.98 -10.95 -7.03
CA ILE A 407 -17.80 -10.07 -7.01
C ILE A 407 -17.01 -10.15 -8.33
N ALA A 408 -17.09 -11.26 -9.07
CA ALA A 408 -16.46 -11.38 -10.40
C ALA A 408 -17.11 -10.49 -11.46
N GLY A 409 -18.33 -10.01 -11.23
CA GLY A 409 -19.11 -9.16 -12.15
C GLY A 409 -19.12 -7.67 -11.83
N THR A 410 -18.74 -7.26 -10.62
CA THR A 410 -18.83 -5.84 -10.24
C THR A 410 -17.65 -5.50 -9.33
N ILE A 411 -16.75 -4.64 -9.82
CA ILE A 411 -15.72 -4.00 -9.00
C ILE A 411 -16.45 -3.01 -8.10
N ALA A 412 -16.92 -3.46 -6.96
CA ALA A 412 -17.51 -2.67 -5.90
C ALA A 412 -16.88 -3.03 -4.55
N PRO A 413 -16.83 -2.13 -3.57
CA PRO A 413 -16.01 -2.26 -2.38
C PRO A 413 -16.40 -3.48 -1.56
N VAL A 414 -15.39 -4.26 -1.22
CA VAL A 414 -15.46 -5.53 -0.51
C VAL A 414 -16.00 -5.32 0.91
N GLY A 415 -17.25 -5.67 1.09
CA GLY A 415 -17.82 -5.88 2.40
C GLY A 415 -18.24 -7.34 2.52
N THR A 416 -17.36 -8.22 2.99
CA THR A 416 -17.79 -9.47 3.65
C THR A 416 -16.62 -10.12 4.41
N ALA A 417 -16.92 -10.55 5.62
CA ALA A 417 -15.98 -10.77 6.71
C ALA A 417 -14.99 -11.95 6.56
N ILE A 418 -15.12 -12.82 5.59
CA ILE A 418 -14.23 -14.00 5.40
C ILE A 418 -13.15 -13.70 4.37
N ALA A 419 -13.48 -12.95 3.35
CA ALA A 419 -12.49 -12.30 2.52
C ALA A 419 -11.68 -11.27 3.33
N THR A 420 -12.23 -10.75 4.45
CA THR A 420 -11.63 -9.69 5.25
C THR A 420 -10.41 -10.12 6.07
N GLY A 421 -10.34 -11.34 6.58
CA GLY A 421 -9.11 -11.79 7.29
C GLY A 421 -7.92 -11.91 6.32
N ILE A 422 -8.12 -12.59 5.20
CA ILE A 422 -7.08 -12.77 4.17
C ILE A 422 -6.94 -11.52 3.28
N ALA A 423 -8.05 -10.86 2.95
CA ALA A 423 -8.04 -9.63 2.17
C ALA A 423 -7.49 -8.44 2.96
N ASN A 424 -7.76 -8.30 4.26
CA ASN A 424 -7.13 -7.28 5.10
C ASN A 424 -5.64 -7.56 5.35
N ALA A 425 -5.19 -8.81 5.22
CA ALA A 425 -3.77 -9.15 5.24
C ALA A 425 -3.08 -8.97 3.87
N ALA A 426 -3.82 -9.09 2.75
CA ALA A 426 -3.28 -9.06 1.39
C ALA A 426 -3.62 -7.77 0.60
N ILE A 427 -4.76 -7.12 0.87
CA ILE A 427 -5.19 -5.89 0.18
C ILE A 427 -4.20 -4.71 0.38
N PRO A 428 -3.57 -4.51 1.55
CA PRO A 428 -2.54 -3.49 1.70
C PRO A 428 -1.28 -3.73 0.87
N LEU A 429 -1.15 -4.92 0.27
CA LEU A 429 0.04 -5.32 -0.49
C LEU A 429 -0.11 -5.12 -2.01
N ILE A 430 -1.34 -4.97 -2.51
CA ILE A 430 -1.60 -4.79 -3.94
C ILE A 430 -1.16 -3.41 -4.47
N PRO A 431 -1.26 -2.30 -3.70
CA PRO A 431 -0.77 -0.99 -4.15
C PRO A 431 0.72 -0.92 -4.45
N GLY A 432 1.55 -1.68 -3.73
CA GLY A 432 3.00 -1.67 -3.94
C GLY A 432 3.47 -2.25 -5.28
N ILE A 433 2.61 -2.92 -6.04
CA ILE A 433 2.98 -3.54 -7.32
C ILE A 433 3.16 -2.51 -8.44
N ALA A 434 2.33 -1.46 -8.45
CA ALA A 434 2.42 -0.44 -9.50
C ALA A 434 3.61 0.51 -9.31
N THR A 435 4.14 0.58 -8.08
CA THR A 435 5.32 1.36 -7.72
C THR A 435 6.57 0.50 -7.58
N LEU A 436 6.64 -0.67 -8.22
CA LEU A 436 7.88 -1.45 -8.28
C LEU A 436 9.02 -0.52 -8.74
N GLY A 437 9.57 0.19 -7.75
CA GLY A 437 10.72 1.08 -7.90
C GLY A 437 11.92 0.24 -8.29
N ILE A 438 12.13 0.05 -9.58
CA ILE A 438 13.34 -0.61 -10.05
C ILE A 438 14.49 0.31 -9.68
N PRO A 439 15.48 -0.15 -8.94
CA PRO A 439 16.69 0.61 -8.76
C PRO A 439 17.39 0.72 -10.11
N VAL A 440 17.12 1.81 -10.81
CA VAL A 440 17.68 2.11 -12.13
C VAL A 440 19.15 2.59 -12.00
N VAL A 441 19.76 2.41 -10.84
CA VAL A 441 21.12 2.84 -10.53
C VAL A 441 22.13 2.23 -11.51
N GLY A 442 21.97 0.98 -11.91
CA GLY A 442 22.84 0.34 -12.90
C GLY A 442 22.71 0.94 -14.29
N ILE A 443 21.49 1.33 -14.68
CA ILE A 443 21.22 1.94 -16.00
C ILE A 443 21.79 3.36 -16.07
N ALA A 444 21.69 4.13 -14.99
CA ALA A 444 22.27 5.48 -14.90
C ALA A 444 23.80 5.50 -15.06
N VAL A 445 24.51 4.50 -14.51
CA VAL A 445 25.97 4.36 -14.65
C VAL A 445 26.37 4.05 -16.10
N ALA A 446 25.66 3.15 -16.77
CA ALA A 446 25.92 2.81 -18.18
C ALA A 446 25.70 4.00 -19.13
N LEU A 447 24.69 4.85 -18.84
CA LEU A 447 24.42 6.06 -19.63
C LEU A 447 25.36 7.23 -19.30
N GLY A 448 25.78 7.38 -18.05
CA GLY A 448 26.78 8.40 -17.64
C GLY A 448 28.11 8.27 -18.38
N THR A 449 28.59 7.05 -18.59
CA THR A 449 29.83 6.79 -19.37
C THR A 449 29.66 7.07 -20.87
N LEU A 450 28.43 6.92 -21.40
CA LEU A 450 28.11 7.23 -22.80
C LEU A 450 28.10 8.74 -23.08
N VAL A 451 27.53 9.53 -22.20
CA VAL A 451 27.50 11.00 -22.30
C VAL A 451 28.89 11.58 -22.14
N GLY A 452 29.70 11.06 -21.21
CA GLY A 452 31.07 11.49 -20.98
C GLY A 452 31.98 11.31 -22.20
N THR A 453 31.83 10.24 -22.99
CA THR A 453 32.64 9.97 -24.19
C THR A 453 32.25 10.84 -25.39
N LEU A 454 31.02 11.38 -25.45
CA LEU A 454 30.59 12.28 -26.53
C LEU A 454 31.02 13.74 -26.32
N ILE A 455 31.17 14.17 -25.06
CA ILE A 455 31.58 15.54 -24.71
C ILE A 455 33.07 15.79 -25.03
N THR A 456 33.91 14.76 -25.02
CA THR A 456 35.37 14.88 -25.28
C THR A 456 35.75 15.05 -26.76
N LEU A 457 34.81 14.91 -27.70
CA LEU A 457 35.05 15.19 -29.13
C LEU A 457 34.88 16.70 -29.40
N GLY A 458 35.91 17.44 -29.05
CA GLY A 458 36.00 18.91 -29.22
C GLY A 458 35.69 19.40 -30.64
N VAL A 459 34.87 20.44 -30.69
CA VAL A 459 34.40 21.07 -31.94
C VAL A 459 35.46 22.03 -32.48
N LYS A 460 36.04 21.75 -33.65
CA LYS A 460 36.66 22.78 -34.51
C LYS A 460 35.66 23.18 -35.62
N LYS A 461 35.33 24.47 -35.66
CA LYS A 461 34.44 25.10 -36.66
C LYS A 461 35.05 24.94 -38.06
N GLY A 462 34.46 24.17 -38.96
CA GLY A 462 34.84 24.13 -40.35
C GLY A 462 34.54 22.87 -41.18
N MET A 463 34.09 21.76 -40.59
CA MET A 463 33.74 20.52 -41.33
C MET A 463 32.36 19.99 -40.91
N ARG A 464 31.32 20.80 -41.11
CA ARG A 464 30.07 20.57 -40.40
C ARG A 464 29.25 19.36 -40.86
N GLU A 465 29.07 19.09 -42.13
CA GLU A 465 28.10 18.06 -42.58
C GLU A 465 28.59 16.60 -42.45
N LYS A 466 29.86 16.34 -42.74
CA LYS A 466 30.40 14.99 -42.64
C LYS A 466 30.56 14.54 -41.19
N GLN A 467 31.03 15.43 -40.33
CA GLN A 467 31.14 15.18 -38.88
C GLN A 467 29.76 15.06 -38.19
N GLU A 468 28.73 15.76 -38.68
CA GLU A 468 27.41 15.66 -38.15
C GLU A 468 26.74 14.32 -38.49
N ARG A 469 26.93 13.81 -39.71
CA ARG A 469 26.48 12.48 -40.13
C ARG A 469 27.17 11.36 -39.35
N GLU A 470 28.48 11.46 -39.15
CA GLU A 470 29.29 10.51 -38.36
C GLU A 470 28.82 10.52 -36.88
N ARG A 471 28.55 11.68 -36.29
CA ARG A 471 28.02 11.80 -34.92
C ARG A 471 26.65 11.17 -34.78
N LYS A 472 25.74 11.41 -35.71
CA LYS A 472 24.42 10.79 -35.73
C LYS A 472 24.52 9.28 -35.85
N GLN A 473 25.38 8.77 -36.72
CA GLN A 473 25.59 7.33 -36.90
C GLN A 473 26.14 6.68 -35.62
N VAL A 474 27.13 7.31 -34.95
CA VAL A 474 27.68 6.83 -33.68
C VAL A 474 26.62 6.86 -32.57
N ALA A 475 25.80 7.91 -32.50
CA ALA A 475 24.74 8.03 -31.52
C ALA A 475 23.67 6.92 -31.70
N ARG A 476 23.24 6.67 -32.94
CA ARG A 476 22.30 5.59 -33.29
C ARG A 476 22.85 4.21 -32.93
N GLN A 477 24.10 3.94 -33.28
CA GLN A 477 24.72 2.66 -32.95
C GLN A 477 24.77 2.43 -31.44
N LYS A 478 25.18 3.44 -30.68
CA LYS A 478 25.24 3.35 -29.21
C LYS A 478 23.86 3.16 -28.57
N ILE A 479 22.82 3.85 -29.06
CA ILE A 479 21.46 3.68 -28.59
C ILE A 479 20.97 2.25 -28.91
N SER A 480 21.24 1.75 -30.12
CA SER A 480 20.88 0.40 -30.53
C SER A 480 21.56 -0.70 -29.69
N GLU A 481 22.82 -0.49 -29.29
CA GLU A 481 23.57 -1.40 -28.39
C GLU A 481 23.08 -1.32 -26.93
N LEU A 482 22.56 -0.16 -26.52
CA LEU A 482 22.08 0.07 -25.16
C LEU A 482 20.70 -0.57 -24.91
N ILE A 483 19.79 -0.50 -25.88
CA ILE A 483 18.39 -0.95 -25.73
C ILE A 483 18.30 -2.38 -25.18
N PRO A 484 18.95 -3.41 -25.76
CA PRO A 484 18.82 -4.77 -25.25
C PRO A 484 19.36 -4.92 -23.82
N ARG A 485 20.45 -4.21 -23.48
CA ARG A 485 21.02 -4.24 -22.12
C ARG A 485 20.06 -3.64 -21.09
N VAL A 486 19.45 -2.50 -21.41
CA VAL A 486 18.46 -1.86 -20.55
C VAL A 486 17.23 -2.73 -20.40
N ALA A 487 16.75 -3.36 -21.48
CA ALA A 487 15.59 -4.24 -21.45
C ALA A 487 15.86 -5.51 -20.62
N ASP A 488 17.05 -6.12 -20.77
CA ASP A 488 17.44 -7.30 -19.98
C ASP A 488 17.56 -6.97 -18.49
N GLU A 489 18.18 -5.85 -18.15
CA GLU A 489 18.35 -5.39 -16.76
C GLU A 489 17.01 -5.01 -16.14
N ALA A 490 16.14 -4.32 -16.87
CA ALA A 490 14.80 -3.99 -16.44
C ALA A 490 13.96 -5.25 -16.17
N SER A 491 14.06 -6.28 -17.05
CA SER A 491 13.39 -7.57 -16.86
C SER A 491 13.89 -8.30 -15.63
N ALA A 492 15.19 -8.40 -15.43
CA ALA A 492 15.79 -9.11 -14.30
C ALA A 492 15.42 -8.44 -12.95
N ASN A 493 15.48 -7.11 -12.91
CA ASN A 493 15.09 -6.35 -11.72
C ASN A 493 13.59 -6.47 -11.44
N ALA A 494 12.73 -6.40 -12.47
CA ALA A 494 11.31 -6.60 -12.34
C ALA A 494 10.98 -8.00 -11.81
N GLU A 495 11.62 -9.07 -12.36
CA GLU A 495 11.44 -10.43 -11.87
C GLU A 495 11.79 -10.56 -10.39
N GLN A 496 12.95 -10.04 -9.98
CA GLN A 496 13.41 -10.10 -8.59
C GLN A 496 12.43 -9.42 -7.64
N GLN A 497 11.95 -8.24 -7.99
CA GLN A 497 11.01 -7.48 -7.15
C GLN A 497 9.63 -8.15 -7.09
N MET A 498 9.12 -8.62 -8.24
CA MET A 498 7.86 -9.36 -8.29
C MET A 498 7.93 -10.62 -7.43
N LEU A 499 9.03 -11.39 -7.49
CA LEU A 499 9.23 -12.59 -6.67
C LEU A 499 9.33 -12.27 -5.19
N SER A 500 10.04 -11.20 -4.81
CA SER A 500 10.14 -10.76 -3.42
C SER A 500 8.78 -10.39 -2.87
N TYR A 501 7.99 -9.63 -3.63
CA TYR A 501 6.65 -9.23 -3.24
C TYR A 501 5.70 -10.43 -3.07
N ILE A 502 5.74 -11.38 -4.03
CA ILE A 502 4.97 -12.63 -3.92
C ILE A 502 5.43 -13.47 -2.73
N GLY A 503 6.71 -13.42 -2.37
CA GLY A 503 7.23 -14.03 -1.14
C GLY A 503 6.45 -13.55 0.08
N THR A 504 6.29 -12.25 0.23
CA THR A 504 5.52 -11.65 1.35
C THR A 504 4.04 -12.04 1.33
N ILE A 505 3.41 -12.10 0.15
CA ILE A 505 2.01 -12.59 0.03
C ILE A 505 1.93 -14.06 0.47
N ASN A 506 2.85 -14.90 0.00
CA ASN A 506 2.87 -16.31 0.33
C ASN A 506 3.07 -16.55 1.83
N GLU A 507 3.97 -15.81 2.48
CA GLU A 507 4.18 -15.89 3.93
C GLU A 507 2.89 -15.57 4.71
N LYS A 508 2.14 -14.56 4.29
CA LYS A 508 0.86 -14.21 4.93
C LYS A 508 -0.22 -15.25 4.67
N LEU A 509 -0.31 -15.80 3.47
CA LEU A 509 -1.25 -16.88 3.15
C LEU A 509 -0.90 -18.17 3.90
N ASP A 510 0.38 -18.50 4.03
CA ASP A 510 0.86 -19.63 4.84
C ASP A 510 0.49 -19.44 6.32
N SER A 511 0.73 -18.25 6.87
CA SER A 511 0.40 -17.93 8.26
C SER A 511 -1.11 -18.05 8.53
N GLU A 512 -1.95 -17.53 7.62
CA GLU A 512 -3.40 -17.63 7.73
C GLU A 512 -3.88 -19.09 7.61
N MET A 513 -3.33 -19.86 6.70
CA MET A 513 -3.63 -21.28 6.55
C MET A 513 -3.30 -22.04 7.83
N GLN A 514 -2.13 -21.82 8.42
CA GLN A 514 -1.72 -22.45 9.68
C GLN A 514 -2.64 -22.06 10.83
N ARG A 515 -3.00 -20.78 10.94
CA ARG A 515 -3.92 -20.29 11.97
C ARG A 515 -5.30 -20.94 11.86
N GLN A 516 -5.86 -21.06 10.66
CA GLN A 516 -7.15 -21.72 10.43
C GLN A 516 -7.08 -23.23 10.75
N ALA A 517 -6.00 -23.89 10.35
CA ALA A 517 -5.76 -25.30 10.65
C ALA A 517 -5.66 -25.54 12.17
N GLU A 518 -4.96 -24.69 12.89
CA GLU A 518 -4.78 -24.77 14.34
C GLU A 518 -6.11 -24.56 15.07
N ASN A 519 -6.92 -23.58 14.66
CA ASN A 519 -8.26 -23.38 15.22
C ASN A 519 -9.14 -24.62 15.03
N CYS A 520 -9.11 -25.27 13.86
CA CYS A 520 -9.87 -26.48 13.60
C CYS A 520 -9.36 -27.67 14.43
N ARG A 521 -8.04 -27.87 14.51
CA ARG A 521 -7.44 -28.92 15.34
C ARG A 521 -7.80 -28.75 16.82
N LYS A 522 -7.76 -27.51 17.29
CA LYS A 522 -8.11 -27.17 18.66
C LYS A 522 -9.58 -27.46 18.94
N ALA A 523 -10.48 -27.02 18.05
CA ALA A 523 -11.91 -27.29 18.21
C ALA A 523 -12.20 -28.79 18.32
N LEU A 524 -11.59 -29.63 17.48
CA LEU A 524 -11.74 -31.09 17.53
C LEU A 524 -11.11 -31.71 18.79
N SER A 525 -9.95 -31.22 19.21
CA SER A 525 -9.28 -31.69 20.42
C SER A 525 -10.05 -31.38 21.69
N ASP A 526 -10.65 -30.18 21.74
CA ASP A 526 -11.46 -29.78 22.89
C ASP A 526 -12.79 -30.55 22.94
N ALA A 527 -13.43 -30.80 21.77
CA ALA A 527 -14.62 -31.66 21.70
C ALA A 527 -14.33 -33.12 22.11
N GLU A 528 -13.15 -33.66 21.78
CA GLU A 528 -12.69 -35.00 22.21
C GLU A 528 -12.56 -35.08 23.74
N LYS A 529 -11.99 -34.05 24.38
CA LYS A 529 -11.86 -33.98 25.85
C LYS A 529 -13.22 -33.90 26.54
N GLU A 530 -14.12 -33.06 26.04
CA GLU A 530 -15.47 -32.89 26.61
C GLU A 530 -16.30 -34.14 26.57
N LEU A 531 -16.20 -34.94 25.51
CA LEU A 531 -16.89 -36.22 25.41
C LEU A 531 -16.34 -37.26 26.41
N ALA A 532 -15.07 -37.12 26.82
CA ALA A 532 -14.49 -37.97 27.86
C ALA A 532 -14.97 -37.63 29.27
N ASP A 533 -15.42 -36.38 29.52
CA ASP A 533 -15.83 -35.85 30.82
C ASP A 533 -17.32 -36.15 31.21
N GLY A 534 -18.14 -36.61 30.27
CA GLY A 534 -19.49 -37.11 30.54
C GLY A 534 -20.65 -36.16 30.17
N ILE A 535 -21.89 -36.71 30.10
CA ILE A 535 -23.10 -36.06 29.54
C ILE A 535 -23.50 -34.77 30.28
N GLN A 536 -23.27 -34.68 31.57
CA GLN A 536 -23.69 -33.53 32.38
C GLN A 536 -22.78 -32.30 32.14
N GLU A 537 -21.51 -32.52 31.97
CA GLU A 537 -20.54 -31.49 31.62
C GLU A 537 -20.75 -31.01 30.17
N LYS A 538 -21.06 -31.92 29.25
CA LYS A 538 -21.41 -31.61 27.87
C LYS A 538 -22.56 -30.60 27.75
N LYS A 539 -23.64 -30.78 28.52
CA LYS A 539 -24.79 -29.83 28.51
C LYS A 539 -24.36 -28.44 29.00
N ARG A 540 -23.59 -28.37 30.06
CA ARG A 540 -23.04 -27.10 30.61
C ARG A 540 -22.18 -26.38 29.60
N ILE A 541 -21.30 -27.09 28.90
CA ILE A 541 -20.40 -26.54 27.89
C ILE A 541 -21.19 -26.02 26.67
N THR A 542 -22.22 -26.77 26.21
CA THR A 542 -23.08 -26.32 25.11
C THR A 542 -23.84 -25.03 25.44
N GLU A 543 -24.38 -24.91 26.67
CA GLU A 543 -25.03 -23.70 27.14
C GLU A 543 -24.07 -22.51 27.19
N MET A 544 -22.82 -22.74 27.64
CA MET A 544 -21.77 -21.74 27.71
C MET A 544 -21.32 -21.29 26.32
N LEU A 545 -21.05 -22.22 25.39
CA LEU A 545 -20.69 -21.90 24.00
C LEU A 545 -21.79 -21.10 23.31
N THR A 546 -23.06 -21.46 23.55
CA THR A 546 -24.20 -20.74 22.98
C THR A 546 -24.29 -19.31 23.51
N ALA A 547 -24.04 -19.11 24.80
CA ALA A 547 -24.04 -17.78 25.42
C ALA A 547 -22.90 -16.91 24.83
N ASP A 548 -21.69 -17.45 24.75
CA ASP A 548 -20.53 -16.75 24.20
C ASP A 548 -20.72 -16.42 22.70
N LEU A 549 -21.30 -17.34 21.92
CA LEU A 549 -21.62 -17.11 20.52
C LEU A 549 -22.65 -15.97 20.34
N ASN A 550 -23.70 -15.96 21.16
CA ASN A 550 -24.68 -14.89 21.13
C ASN A 550 -24.07 -13.54 21.52
N GLU A 551 -23.16 -13.52 22.48
CA GLU A 551 -22.44 -12.31 22.86
C GLU A 551 -21.52 -11.80 21.74
N ILE A 552 -20.77 -12.67 21.07
CA ILE A 552 -19.93 -12.29 19.92
C ILE A 552 -20.79 -11.71 18.78
N ARG A 553 -21.94 -12.33 18.49
CA ARG A 553 -22.90 -11.82 17.49
C ARG A 553 -23.47 -10.46 17.88
N ARG A 554 -23.74 -10.25 19.16
CA ARG A 554 -24.19 -8.95 19.68
C ARG A 554 -23.11 -7.88 19.49
N ILE A 555 -21.87 -8.19 19.81
CA ILE A 555 -20.71 -7.29 19.64
C ILE A 555 -20.55 -6.93 18.15
N SER A 556 -20.59 -7.90 17.26
CA SER A 556 -20.45 -7.69 15.82
C SER A 556 -21.58 -6.84 15.22
N ASN A 557 -22.82 -7.00 15.70
CA ASN A 557 -23.97 -6.23 15.22
C ASN A 557 -24.08 -4.82 15.83
N GLY A 558 -23.19 -4.44 16.75
CA GLY A 558 -23.13 -3.09 17.34
C GLY A 558 -24.24 -2.80 18.35
N ASN A 559 -24.87 -3.83 18.95
CA ASN A 559 -25.89 -3.73 20.01
C ASN A 559 -25.32 -4.04 21.39
#